data_1bd389e885b701b99c7d067c784a1752
#
_entry.id   1bd389e885b701b99c7d067c784a1752
#
_cell.length_a   1.000
_cell.length_b   1.000
_cell.length_c   1.000
_cell.angle_alpha   90.00
_cell.angle_beta   90.00
_cell.angle_gamma   90.00
#
_symmetry.space_group_name_H-M   'P 1'
#
loop_
_entity.id
_entity.type
_entity.pdbx_description
1 polymer ?
#
loop_
_entity_poly.entity_id
_entity_poly.type
_entity_poly.pdbx_seq_one_letter_code
_entity_poly.pdbx_strand_id
1 'polypeptide(L)'
;MSVEAKKAKQVVIDEIKERFEQAQSVDVVDYLGLTVAEADEMRKNLREGGVGFTVYKNTLVKRAIEGTPYEALGEALKGSSAFAFSNEDATAGARILNKSIKQYKKMAFKGAVVEGQVYDAKQVEELAEIPSREELIARFMGSIQSPLSQLVRTFKAIADKDEEAAEA
;
A
#
# COMPACT_ATOMS: atom_id res chain seq x y z
N MET A 1 -17.26 22.07 -27.71
CA MET A 1 -17.33 20.73 -27.10
C MET A 1 -18.80 20.38 -26.92
N SER A 2 -19.24 19.23 -27.43
CA SER A 2 -20.65 18.81 -27.35
C SER A 2 -21.09 18.59 -25.90
N VAL A 3 -22.36 18.83 -25.63
CA VAL A 3 -22.97 18.68 -24.29
C VAL A 3 -22.82 17.22 -23.79
N GLU A 4 -22.88 16.25 -24.71
CA GLU A 4 -22.69 14.82 -24.42
C GLU A 4 -21.27 14.51 -23.89
N ALA A 5 -20.23 15.13 -24.48
CA ALA A 5 -18.84 14.93 -24.00
C ALA A 5 -18.59 15.53 -22.60
N LYS A 6 -19.36 16.57 -22.21
CA LYS A 6 -19.30 17.11 -20.85
C LYS A 6 -20.01 16.18 -19.86
N LYS A 7 -21.16 15.62 -20.24
CA LYS A 7 -21.89 14.65 -19.39
C LYS A 7 -21.08 13.39 -19.16
N ALA A 8 -20.45 12.81 -20.19
CA ALA A 8 -19.61 11.63 -20.05
C ALA A 8 -18.43 11.86 -19.09
N LYS A 9 -17.81 13.06 -19.14
CA LYS A 9 -16.73 13.40 -18.21
C LYS A 9 -17.22 13.60 -16.78
N GLN A 10 -18.44 14.13 -16.62
CA GLN A 10 -19.03 14.32 -15.29
C GLN A 10 -19.27 12.97 -14.61
N VAL A 11 -19.82 11.99 -15.34
CA VAL A 11 -20.01 10.63 -14.81
C VAL A 11 -18.70 10.02 -14.31
N VAL A 12 -17.60 10.20 -15.06
CA VAL A 12 -16.27 9.70 -14.61
C VAL A 12 -15.77 10.45 -13.38
N ILE A 13 -16.02 11.76 -13.29
CA ILE A 13 -15.65 12.56 -12.10
C ILE A 13 -16.43 12.07 -10.87
N ASP A 14 -17.71 11.79 -11.03
CA ASP A 14 -18.57 11.31 -9.95
C ASP A 14 -18.14 9.89 -9.51
N GLU A 15 -17.81 9.00 -10.47
CA GLU A 15 -17.21 7.68 -10.17
C GLU A 15 -15.90 7.79 -9.39
N ILE A 16 -15.01 8.71 -9.78
CA ILE A 16 -13.75 8.95 -9.08
C ILE A 16 -14.03 9.40 -7.64
N LYS A 17 -14.97 10.33 -7.43
CA LYS A 17 -15.34 10.82 -6.09
C LYS A 17 -15.82 9.68 -5.20
N GLU A 18 -16.76 8.87 -5.68
CA GLU A 18 -17.26 7.71 -4.94
C GLU A 18 -16.14 6.74 -4.54
N ARG A 19 -15.20 6.48 -5.44
CA ARG A 19 -14.05 5.61 -5.13
C ARG A 19 -13.10 6.20 -4.10
N PHE A 20 -12.89 7.52 -4.15
CA PHE A 20 -12.07 8.21 -3.14
C PHE A 20 -12.73 8.24 -1.77
N GLU A 21 -14.06 8.34 -1.71
CA GLU A 21 -14.82 8.32 -0.46
C GLU A 21 -14.90 6.93 0.17
N GLN A 22 -14.94 5.87 -0.64
CA GLN A 22 -15.02 4.49 -0.18
C GLN A 22 -13.64 3.92 0.23
N ALA A 23 -12.55 4.45 -0.32
CA ALA A 23 -11.21 3.96 -0.07
C ALA A 23 -10.65 4.49 1.25
N GLN A 24 -10.06 3.61 2.06
CA GLN A 24 -9.28 3.99 3.24
C GLN A 24 -7.93 4.59 2.86
N SER A 25 -7.34 4.09 1.76
CA SER A 25 -6.12 4.68 1.21
C SER A 25 -6.14 4.71 -0.32
N VAL A 26 -5.46 5.71 -0.87
CA VAL A 26 -5.28 5.90 -2.31
C VAL A 26 -3.81 6.15 -2.57
N ASP A 27 -3.15 5.19 -3.22
CA ASP A 27 -1.75 5.31 -3.60
C ASP A 27 -1.63 5.77 -5.05
N VAL A 28 -0.76 6.73 -5.31
CA VAL A 28 -0.47 7.27 -6.64
C VAL A 28 0.92 6.86 -7.07
N VAL A 29 1.00 6.13 -8.19
CA VAL A 29 2.26 5.62 -8.72
C VAL A 29 2.46 6.01 -10.18
N ASP A 30 3.72 6.16 -10.56
CA ASP A 30 4.15 6.19 -11.94
C ASP A 30 4.36 4.76 -12.43
N TYR A 31 3.69 4.38 -13.51
CA TYR A 31 3.76 3.03 -14.08
C TYR A 31 4.47 2.99 -15.45
N LEU A 32 5.12 4.09 -15.85
CA LEU A 32 5.85 4.14 -17.11
C LEU A 32 7.00 3.14 -17.14
N GLY A 33 7.16 2.48 -18.30
CA GLY A 33 8.27 1.57 -18.55
C GLY A 33 8.00 0.11 -18.21
N LEU A 34 6.81 -0.24 -17.67
CA LEU A 34 6.42 -1.63 -17.47
C LEU A 34 6.09 -2.30 -18.81
N THR A 35 6.46 -3.56 -18.94
CA THR A 35 5.97 -4.43 -20.00
C THR A 35 4.54 -4.90 -19.68
N VAL A 36 3.82 -5.38 -20.70
CA VAL A 36 2.44 -5.87 -20.51
C VAL A 36 2.39 -7.02 -19.51
N ALA A 37 3.35 -7.96 -19.57
CA ALA A 37 3.42 -9.09 -18.65
C ALA A 37 3.63 -8.62 -17.20
N GLU A 38 4.57 -7.69 -16.96
CA GLU A 38 4.83 -7.10 -15.63
C GLU A 38 3.59 -6.36 -15.10
N ALA A 39 2.88 -5.64 -15.97
CA ALA A 39 1.67 -4.92 -15.57
C ALA A 39 0.52 -5.86 -15.21
N ASP A 40 0.37 -6.97 -15.93
CA ASP A 40 -0.68 -7.95 -15.65
C ASP A 40 -0.39 -8.73 -14.36
N GLU A 41 0.87 -9.10 -14.10
CA GLU A 41 1.30 -9.70 -12.84
C GLU A 41 1.04 -8.77 -11.65
N MET A 42 1.42 -7.50 -11.76
CA MET A 42 1.16 -6.49 -10.75
C MET A 42 -0.35 -6.33 -10.46
N ARG A 43 -1.17 -6.24 -11.52
CA ARG A 43 -2.62 -6.14 -11.37
C ARG A 43 -3.23 -7.38 -10.73
N LYS A 44 -2.69 -8.57 -11.01
CA LYS A 44 -3.11 -9.81 -10.38
C LYS A 44 -2.81 -9.77 -8.88
N ASN A 45 -1.59 -9.42 -8.50
CA ASN A 45 -1.18 -9.32 -7.10
C ASN A 45 -2.02 -8.29 -6.32
N LEU A 46 -2.34 -7.14 -6.95
CA LEU A 46 -3.20 -6.12 -6.35
C LEU A 46 -4.63 -6.62 -6.13
N ARG A 47 -5.22 -7.33 -7.12
CA ARG A 47 -6.56 -7.94 -6.97
C ARG A 47 -6.60 -9.01 -5.88
N GLU A 48 -5.56 -9.85 -5.78
CA GLU A 48 -5.42 -10.84 -4.72
C GLU A 48 -5.32 -10.19 -3.34
N GLY A 49 -4.74 -8.98 -3.26
CA GLY A 49 -4.68 -8.17 -2.05
C GLY A 49 -5.91 -7.29 -1.80
N GLY A 50 -6.99 -7.43 -2.56
CA GLY A 50 -8.22 -6.62 -2.40
C GLY A 50 -8.07 -5.15 -2.82
N VAL A 51 -7.01 -4.82 -3.59
CA VAL A 51 -6.70 -3.45 -4.01
C VAL A 51 -7.19 -3.21 -5.43
N GLY A 52 -8.03 -2.19 -5.61
CA GLY A 52 -8.49 -1.73 -6.92
C GLY A 52 -7.42 -0.91 -7.62
N PHE A 53 -7.01 -1.29 -8.83
CA PHE A 53 -6.02 -0.55 -9.61
C PHE A 53 -6.62 0.02 -10.88
N THR A 54 -6.62 1.35 -11.02
CA THR A 54 -7.22 2.04 -12.15
C THR A 54 -6.37 3.23 -12.60
N VAL A 55 -6.36 3.49 -13.91
CA VAL A 55 -5.68 4.64 -14.51
C VAL A 55 -6.71 5.66 -14.92
N TYR A 56 -6.62 6.87 -14.37
CA TYR A 56 -7.48 7.99 -14.70
C TYR A 56 -6.69 9.14 -15.31
N LYS A 57 -7.39 9.98 -16.04
CA LYS A 57 -6.79 11.21 -16.59
C LYS A 57 -6.60 12.23 -15.45
N ASN A 58 -5.36 12.69 -15.23
CA ASN A 58 -5.00 13.63 -14.15
C ASN A 58 -5.92 14.85 -14.06
N THR A 59 -6.36 15.40 -15.20
CA THR A 59 -7.27 16.56 -15.21
C THR A 59 -8.67 16.26 -14.68
N LEU A 60 -9.15 15.00 -14.77
CA LEU A 60 -10.43 14.59 -14.20
C LEU A 60 -10.29 14.34 -12.71
N VAL A 61 -9.18 13.70 -12.29
CA VAL A 61 -8.89 13.48 -10.88
C VAL A 61 -8.73 14.81 -10.14
N LYS A 62 -7.97 15.77 -10.69
CA LYS A 62 -7.83 17.10 -10.09
C LYS A 62 -9.19 17.77 -9.82
N ARG A 63 -10.12 17.69 -10.78
CA ARG A 63 -11.49 18.23 -10.59
C ARG A 63 -12.32 17.43 -9.60
N ALA A 64 -12.05 16.13 -9.46
CA ALA A 64 -12.76 15.31 -8.50
C ALA A 64 -12.33 15.59 -7.06
N ILE A 65 -11.03 15.91 -6.85
CA ILE A 65 -10.46 16.19 -5.53
C ILE A 65 -10.55 17.68 -5.12
N GLU A 66 -10.91 18.60 -6.02
CA GLU A 66 -11.12 20.01 -5.69
C GLU A 66 -12.19 20.13 -4.57
N GLY A 67 -11.81 20.82 -3.48
CA GLY A 67 -12.68 20.99 -2.30
C GLY A 67 -12.74 19.78 -1.36
N THR A 68 -11.91 18.77 -1.55
CA THR A 68 -11.76 17.63 -0.64
C THR A 68 -10.40 17.70 0.10
N PRO A 69 -10.24 16.98 1.23
CA PRO A 69 -8.94 16.90 1.93
C PRO A 69 -7.79 16.41 1.05
N TYR A 70 -8.12 15.81 -0.09
CA TYR A 70 -7.18 15.20 -1.05
C TYR A 70 -6.59 16.21 -2.06
N GLU A 71 -6.95 17.49 -1.97
CA GLU A 71 -6.51 18.53 -2.93
C GLU A 71 -4.98 18.66 -3.01
N ALA A 72 -4.27 18.42 -1.91
CA ALA A 72 -2.81 18.43 -1.87
C ALA A 72 -2.16 17.37 -2.78
N LEU A 73 -2.84 16.24 -3.07
CA LEU A 73 -2.38 15.29 -4.10
C LEU A 73 -2.33 15.89 -5.51
N GLY A 74 -3.05 16.96 -5.77
CA GLY A 74 -3.09 17.63 -7.06
C GLY A 74 -1.72 18.07 -7.57
N GLU A 75 -0.79 18.41 -6.66
CA GLU A 75 0.57 18.80 -7.01
C GLU A 75 1.43 17.61 -7.47
N ALA A 76 1.19 16.42 -6.90
CA ALA A 76 1.87 15.17 -7.25
C ALA A 76 1.37 14.58 -8.59
N LEU A 77 0.20 15.01 -9.09
CA LEU A 77 -0.39 14.52 -10.33
C LEU A 77 0.25 15.16 -11.58
N LYS A 78 1.54 14.88 -11.80
CA LYS A 78 2.29 15.30 -12.99
C LYS A 78 2.74 14.05 -13.77
N GLY A 79 2.55 14.05 -15.09
CA GLY A 79 2.94 12.93 -15.94
C GLY A 79 1.95 11.74 -15.86
N SER A 80 2.44 10.51 -16.05
CA SER A 80 1.61 9.31 -15.94
C SER A 80 1.29 9.03 -14.48
N SER A 81 0.04 8.71 -14.20
CA SER A 81 -0.41 8.41 -12.83
C SER A 81 -1.41 7.27 -12.87
N ALA A 82 -1.17 6.25 -12.06
CA ALA A 82 -2.09 5.18 -11.77
C ALA A 82 -2.48 5.25 -10.30
N PHE A 83 -3.68 4.83 -9.99
CA PHE A 83 -4.30 4.93 -8.68
C PHE A 83 -4.61 3.54 -8.17
N ALA A 84 -4.13 3.22 -6.98
CA ALA A 84 -4.47 2.01 -6.25
C ALA A 84 -5.37 2.40 -5.08
N PHE A 85 -6.55 1.79 -5.02
CA PHE A 85 -7.57 2.05 -3.99
C PHE A 85 -7.64 0.85 -3.05
N SER A 86 -7.39 1.06 -1.79
CA SER A 86 -7.48 0.03 -0.75
C SER A 86 -8.66 0.31 0.16
N ASN A 87 -9.57 -0.66 0.31
CA ASN A 87 -10.81 -0.50 1.08
C ASN A 87 -10.73 -1.13 2.47
N GLU A 88 -9.99 -2.23 2.64
CA GLU A 88 -9.95 -3.00 3.90
C GLU A 88 -8.67 -2.74 4.70
N ASP A 89 -7.51 -2.74 4.05
CA ASP A 89 -6.20 -2.51 4.68
C ASP A 89 -5.53 -1.29 4.04
N ALA A 90 -5.42 -0.21 4.79
CA ALA A 90 -4.85 1.06 4.34
C ALA A 90 -3.40 0.95 3.83
N THR A 91 -2.66 -0.09 4.23
CA THR A 91 -1.26 -0.28 3.83
C THR A 91 -1.07 -1.33 2.73
N ALA A 92 -2.12 -2.08 2.38
CA ALA A 92 -2.02 -3.19 1.41
C ALA A 92 -1.55 -2.71 0.03
N GLY A 93 -2.11 -1.60 -0.47
CA GLY A 93 -1.74 -1.01 -1.75
C GLY A 93 -0.27 -0.63 -1.80
N ALA A 94 0.18 0.18 -0.84
CA ALA A 94 1.56 0.64 -0.75
C ALA A 94 2.54 -0.54 -0.64
N ARG A 95 2.23 -1.56 0.16
CA ARG A 95 3.08 -2.74 0.37
C ARG A 95 3.24 -3.59 -0.90
N ILE A 96 2.16 -3.87 -1.62
CA ILE A 96 2.19 -4.66 -2.87
C ILE A 96 2.91 -3.87 -3.96
N LEU A 97 2.63 -2.57 -4.08
CA LEU A 97 3.29 -1.69 -5.03
C LEU A 97 4.79 -1.57 -4.73
N ASN A 98 5.21 -1.46 -3.47
CA ASN A 98 6.62 -1.41 -3.10
C ASN A 98 7.37 -2.70 -3.48
N LYS A 99 6.74 -3.87 -3.30
CA LYS A 99 7.30 -5.14 -3.79
C LYS A 99 7.52 -5.10 -5.31
N SER A 100 6.54 -4.61 -6.07
CA SER A 100 6.62 -4.46 -7.51
C SER A 100 7.68 -3.44 -7.93
N ILE A 101 7.81 -2.32 -7.20
CA ILE A 101 8.84 -1.30 -7.42
C ILE A 101 10.24 -1.89 -7.20
N LYS A 102 10.45 -2.64 -6.11
CA LYS A 102 11.73 -3.31 -5.80
C LYS A 102 12.09 -4.37 -6.84
N GLN A 103 11.07 -5.09 -7.39
CA GLN A 103 11.24 -6.14 -8.39
C GLN A 103 11.57 -5.56 -9.78
N TYR A 104 10.79 -4.59 -10.24
CA TYR A 104 10.89 -4.09 -11.62
C TYR A 104 11.80 -2.86 -11.76
N LYS A 105 12.00 -2.08 -10.70
CA LYS A 105 12.83 -0.84 -10.66
C LYS A 105 12.47 0.19 -11.76
N LYS A 106 11.24 0.14 -12.25
CA LYS A 106 10.73 1.01 -13.34
C LYS A 106 9.59 1.90 -12.88
N MET A 107 9.10 1.68 -11.68
CA MET A 107 7.99 2.40 -11.06
C MET A 107 8.50 3.29 -9.94
N ALA A 108 7.74 4.34 -9.63
CA ALA A 108 8.01 5.21 -8.48
C ALA A 108 6.70 5.64 -7.83
N PHE A 109 6.69 5.77 -6.52
CA PHE A 109 5.59 6.44 -5.81
C PHE A 109 5.63 7.93 -6.11
N LYS A 110 4.45 8.54 -6.24
CA LYS A 110 4.28 9.99 -6.34
C LYS A 110 3.72 10.57 -5.07
N GLY A 111 2.95 9.81 -4.35
CA GLY A 111 2.32 10.16 -3.09
C GLY A 111 1.20 9.21 -2.78
N ALA A 112 0.65 9.31 -1.60
CA ALA A 112 -0.53 8.57 -1.18
C ALA A 112 -1.40 9.43 -0.26
N VAL A 113 -2.65 9.03 -0.14
CA VAL A 113 -3.52 9.50 0.92
C VAL A 113 -3.96 8.30 1.74
N VAL A 114 -3.72 8.37 3.03
CA VAL A 114 -4.12 7.34 3.98
C VAL A 114 -4.93 8.00 5.08
N GLU A 115 -6.16 7.55 5.28
CA GLU A 115 -7.08 8.09 6.29
C GLU A 115 -7.24 9.63 6.25
N GLY A 116 -7.21 10.20 5.05
CA GLY A 116 -7.36 11.65 4.84
C GLY A 116 -6.08 12.48 5.02
N GLN A 117 -4.95 11.85 5.34
CA GLN A 117 -3.64 12.50 5.40
C GLN A 117 -2.85 12.25 4.11
N VAL A 118 -2.21 13.28 3.60
CA VAL A 118 -1.39 13.21 2.38
C VAL A 118 0.05 12.90 2.75
N TYR A 119 0.61 11.91 2.11
CA TYR A 119 1.98 11.43 2.28
C TYR A 119 2.79 11.64 1.02
N ASP A 120 4.00 12.13 1.18
CA ASP A 120 4.98 12.24 0.09
C ASP A 120 5.55 10.88 -0.32
N ALA A 121 6.16 10.80 -1.50
CA ALA A 121 6.71 9.56 -2.04
C ALA A 121 7.63 8.81 -1.05
N LYS A 122 8.48 9.51 -0.29
CA LYS A 122 9.37 8.92 0.72
C LYS A 122 8.59 8.33 1.91
N GLN A 123 7.60 9.06 2.38
CA GLN A 123 6.75 8.61 3.49
C GLN A 123 5.91 7.38 3.10
N VAL A 124 5.49 7.31 1.82
CA VAL A 124 4.77 6.13 1.29
C VAL A 124 5.69 4.90 1.25
N GLU A 125 6.97 5.06 0.93
CA GLU A 125 7.94 3.96 1.01
C GLU A 125 8.09 3.45 2.44
N GLU A 126 8.15 4.32 3.44
CA GLU A 126 8.18 3.95 4.86
C GLU A 126 6.87 3.25 5.29
N LEU A 127 5.71 3.76 4.87
CA LEU A 127 4.40 3.13 5.09
C LEU A 127 4.32 1.73 4.47
N ALA A 128 4.90 1.55 3.29
CA ALA A 128 4.93 0.28 2.59
C ALA A 128 5.80 -0.80 3.27
N GLU A 129 6.67 -0.41 4.19
CA GLU A 129 7.45 -1.34 5.02
C GLU A 129 6.68 -1.84 6.23
N ILE A 130 5.55 -1.20 6.57
CA ILE A 130 4.69 -1.61 7.68
C ILE A 130 3.97 -2.91 7.28
N PRO A 131 4.09 -3.98 8.10
CA PRO A 131 3.38 -5.23 7.87
C PRO A 131 1.86 -5.06 8.00
N SER A 132 1.11 -6.08 7.57
CA SER A 132 -0.34 -6.11 7.76
C SER A 132 -0.72 -6.05 9.25
N ARG A 133 -1.94 -5.62 9.53
CA ARG A 133 -2.48 -5.58 10.91
C ARG A 133 -2.36 -6.92 11.62
N GLU A 134 -2.64 -8.01 10.91
CA GLU A 134 -2.54 -9.37 11.46
C GLU A 134 -1.10 -9.75 11.79
N GLU A 135 -0.16 -9.40 10.92
CA GLU A 135 1.27 -9.65 11.13
C GLU A 135 1.83 -8.80 12.28
N LEU A 136 1.38 -7.55 12.43
CA LEU A 136 1.72 -6.69 13.57
C LEU A 136 1.24 -7.29 14.89
N ILE A 137 0.00 -7.78 14.93
CA ILE A 137 -0.56 -8.46 16.10
C ILE A 137 0.24 -9.72 16.42
N ALA A 138 0.56 -10.53 15.40
CA ALA A 138 1.36 -11.74 15.58
C ALA A 138 2.76 -11.43 16.13
N ARG A 139 3.44 -10.40 15.61
CA ARG A 139 4.74 -9.93 16.11
C ARG A 139 4.64 -9.42 17.55
N PHE A 140 3.59 -8.67 17.87
CA PHE A 140 3.35 -8.17 19.22
C PHE A 140 3.14 -9.32 20.21
N MET A 141 2.30 -10.31 19.86
CA MET A 141 2.09 -11.51 20.67
C MET A 141 3.39 -12.31 20.85
N GLY A 142 4.18 -12.47 19.80
CA GLY A 142 5.50 -13.11 19.86
C GLY A 142 6.48 -12.35 20.77
N SER A 143 6.47 -11.02 20.73
CA SER A 143 7.31 -10.19 21.57
C SER A 143 6.98 -10.34 23.07
N ILE A 144 5.69 -10.44 23.43
CA ILE A 144 5.27 -10.67 24.82
C ILE A 144 5.67 -12.06 25.32
N GLN A 145 5.62 -13.08 24.44
CA GLN A 145 5.99 -14.46 24.79
C GLN A 145 7.51 -14.70 24.78
N SER A 146 8.28 -13.84 24.09
CA SER A 146 9.71 -14.02 23.91
C SER A 146 10.50 -14.11 25.24
N PRO A 147 10.28 -13.26 26.25
CA PRO A 147 10.99 -13.35 27.54
C PRO A 147 10.76 -14.68 28.25
N LEU A 148 9.53 -15.17 28.25
CA LEU A 148 9.18 -16.47 28.84
C LEU A 148 9.84 -17.64 28.11
N SER A 149 9.83 -17.60 26.79
CA SER A 149 10.47 -18.61 25.95
C SER A 149 12.00 -18.62 26.12
N GLN A 150 12.61 -17.45 26.28
CA GLN A 150 14.05 -17.35 26.57
C GLN A 150 14.39 -17.93 27.94
N LEU A 151 13.58 -17.65 28.97
CA LEU A 151 13.77 -18.19 30.30
C LEU A 151 13.73 -19.74 30.27
N VAL A 152 12.73 -20.32 29.63
CA VAL A 152 12.58 -21.77 29.50
C VAL A 152 13.78 -22.39 28.74
N ARG A 153 14.23 -21.73 27.66
CA ARG A 153 15.43 -22.18 26.92
C ARG A 153 16.70 -22.14 27.74
N THR A 154 16.85 -21.10 28.58
CA THR A 154 18.03 -20.97 29.47
C THR A 154 18.02 -22.07 30.55
N PHE A 155 16.86 -22.33 31.16
CA PHE A 155 16.74 -23.43 32.11
C PHE A 155 17.02 -24.80 31.47
N LYS A 156 16.51 -25.03 30.26
CA LYS A 156 16.79 -26.26 29.53
C LYS A 156 18.26 -26.40 29.21
N ALA A 157 18.92 -25.34 28.73
CA ALA A 157 20.36 -25.36 28.45
C ALA A 157 21.22 -25.56 29.69
N ILE A 158 20.76 -25.15 30.88
CA ILE A 158 21.43 -25.44 32.14
C ILE A 158 21.28 -26.92 32.50
N ALA A 159 20.03 -27.44 32.43
CA ALA A 159 19.75 -28.85 32.72
C ALA A 159 20.54 -29.79 31.79
N ASP A 160 20.58 -29.52 30.49
CA ASP A 160 21.34 -30.30 29.50
C ASP A 160 22.86 -30.30 29.80
N LYS A 161 23.41 -29.17 30.30
CA LYS A 161 24.81 -29.09 30.71
C LYS A 161 25.12 -29.85 32.00
N ASP A 162 24.18 -29.84 32.97
CA ASP A 162 24.33 -30.58 34.21
C ASP A 162 24.23 -32.09 33.97
N GLU A 163 23.42 -32.54 33.00
CA GLU A 163 23.37 -33.93 32.58
C GLU A 163 24.66 -34.36 31.88
N GLU A 164 25.20 -33.57 30.94
CA GLU A 164 26.51 -33.86 30.31
C GLU A 164 27.67 -33.89 31.31
N ALA A 165 27.62 -33.04 32.35
CA ALA A 165 28.65 -33.01 33.41
C ALA A 165 28.52 -34.20 34.40
N ALA A 166 27.34 -34.83 34.48
CA ALA A 166 27.10 -35.99 35.31
C ALA A 166 27.45 -37.33 34.63
N GLU A 167 27.53 -37.33 33.30
CA GLU A 167 27.92 -38.52 32.50
C GLU A 167 29.43 -38.56 32.17
N ALA A 168 30.20 -37.51 32.50
CA ALA A 168 31.64 -37.41 32.27
C ALA A 168 32.44 -37.64 33.55
#